data_dc0e89c656b3edb72365c5a481df53cb
#
_entry.id   dc0e89c656b3edb72365c5a481df53cb
#
_cell.length_a   1.000
_cell.length_b   1.000
_cell.length_c   1.000
_cell.angle_alpha   90.00
_cell.angle_beta   90.00
_cell.angle_gamma   90.00
#
_symmetry.space_group_name_H-M   'P 1'
#
loop_
_entity.id
_entity.type
_entity.pdbx_description
1 polymer ?
#
loop_
_entity_poly.entity_id
_entity_poly.type
_entity_poly.pdbx_seq_one_letter_code
_entity_poly.pdbx_strand_id
1 'polypeptide(L)'
;RMESENEPRIRIRGARLAVLKEVMNASDKIRIQYANKYAGSSNYWKNSIGMNKAIIDNDVLGTKAAQEAKFAEFARKQNNTDYAEVVKKIDDLVAKTAPLNYQYTCLRETFFGAIEFGSTLLSKTREALVEKNDSLVKVRIEALKETYDEIHNKDYDHEVDRKVAKALFPLYAEMIPAEQRPSIYKLIEQKYKGDYNKFIDDMYDNSIFANRANFEKFIKKPTVKAIDNDLALQYCQSKYDLLEQLIGQLKDMDKELALLHKTYIRGLGEMKLP
;
A
#
# COMPACT_ATOMS: atom_id res chain seq x y z
N ARG A 1 8.51 14.11 5.80
CA ARG A 1 7.56 13.38 4.94
C ARG A 1 8.29 12.53 3.90
N MET A 2 9.25 13.06 3.15
CA MET A 2 9.97 12.29 2.10
C MET A 2 10.72 11.08 2.66
N GLU A 3 11.38 11.18 3.80
CA GLU A 3 12.07 10.05 4.44
C GLU A 3 11.08 8.94 4.85
N SER A 4 9.96 9.31 5.47
CA SER A 4 8.93 8.35 5.88
C SER A 4 8.23 7.63 4.72
N GLU A 5 8.34 8.15 3.50
CA GLU A 5 7.80 7.53 2.30
C GLU A 5 8.86 6.79 1.47
N ASN A 6 10.09 7.29 1.39
CA ASN A 6 11.13 6.71 0.54
C ASN A 6 11.77 5.45 1.15
N GLU A 7 11.99 5.42 2.46
CA GLU A 7 12.59 4.26 3.13
C GLU A 7 11.77 2.99 2.89
N PRO A 8 10.44 2.97 3.19
CA PRO A 8 9.64 1.77 2.94
C PRO A 8 9.57 1.42 1.44
N ARG A 9 9.51 2.41 0.54
CA ARG A 9 9.54 2.13 -0.91
C ARG A 9 10.83 1.43 -1.32
N ILE A 10 11.98 1.90 -0.81
CA ILE A 10 13.28 1.30 -1.13
C ILE A 10 13.35 -0.13 -0.61
N ARG A 11 12.96 -0.39 0.64
CA ARG A 11 13.00 -1.73 1.24
C ARG A 11 12.06 -2.71 0.56
N ILE A 12 10.79 -2.35 0.42
CA ILE A 12 9.75 -3.25 -0.09
C ILE A 12 9.96 -3.53 -1.57
N ARG A 13 10.22 -2.49 -2.37
CA ARG A 13 10.50 -2.69 -3.81
C ARG A 13 11.80 -3.43 -4.05
N GLY A 14 12.83 -3.17 -3.25
CA GLY A 14 14.09 -3.92 -3.30
C GLY A 14 13.89 -5.41 -3.04
N ALA A 15 13.12 -5.78 -2.02
CA ALA A 15 12.77 -7.16 -1.72
C ALA A 15 11.96 -7.81 -2.86
N ARG A 16 10.94 -7.13 -3.39
CA ARG A 16 10.19 -7.60 -4.55
C ARG A 16 11.08 -7.82 -5.78
N LEU A 17 11.95 -6.86 -6.09
CA LEU A 17 12.86 -6.94 -7.23
C LEU A 17 13.86 -8.09 -7.09
N ALA A 18 14.30 -8.41 -5.89
CA ALA A 18 15.18 -9.57 -5.64
C ALA A 18 14.47 -10.88 -6.00
N VAL A 19 13.21 -11.06 -5.55
CA VAL A 19 12.40 -12.23 -5.92
C VAL A 19 12.16 -12.30 -7.43
N LEU A 20 11.74 -11.19 -8.05
CA LEU A 20 11.50 -11.16 -9.50
C LEU A 20 12.77 -11.49 -10.29
N LYS A 21 13.92 -10.96 -9.89
CA LYS A 21 15.20 -11.25 -10.55
C LYS A 21 15.55 -12.74 -10.46
N GLU A 22 15.34 -13.37 -9.31
CA GLU A 22 15.58 -14.81 -9.10
C GLU A 22 14.73 -15.65 -10.05
N VAL A 23 13.40 -15.43 -10.08
CA VAL A 23 12.48 -16.22 -10.92
C VAL A 23 12.67 -15.97 -12.40
N MET A 24 13.02 -14.73 -12.79
CA MET A 24 13.33 -14.37 -14.19
C MET A 24 14.64 -15.02 -14.67
N ASN A 25 15.62 -15.20 -13.79
CA ASN A 25 16.86 -15.91 -14.13
C ASN A 25 16.64 -17.41 -14.26
N ALA A 26 15.65 -17.97 -13.58
CA ALA A 26 15.33 -19.40 -13.61
C ALA A 26 14.43 -19.80 -14.80
N SER A 27 13.75 -18.85 -15.46
CA SER A 27 12.77 -19.15 -16.51
C SER A 27 12.68 -18.03 -17.56
N ASP A 28 12.97 -18.38 -18.83
CA ASP A 28 12.82 -17.47 -19.95
C ASP A 28 11.36 -17.01 -20.14
N LYS A 29 10.40 -17.92 -19.92
CA LYS A 29 8.97 -17.57 -19.94
C LYS A 29 8.67 -16.45 -18.94
N ILE A 30 9.06 -16.63 -17.70
CA ILE A 30 8.84 -15.63 -16.62
C ILE A 30 9.61 -14.35 -16.92
N ARG A 31 10.83 -14.44 -17.45
CA ARG A 31 11.62 -13.27 -17.84
C ARG A 31 10.89 -12.39 -18.86
N ILE A 32 10.29 -12.99 -19.87
CA ILE A 32 9.52 -12.25 -20.90
C ILE A 32 8.25 -11.68 -20.27
N GLN A 33 7.50 -12.46 -19.51
CA GLN A 33 6.23 -12.09 -18.89
C GLN A 33 6.38 -10.92 -17.89
N TYR A 34 7.45 -10.92 -17.08
CA TYR A 34 7.66 -9.94 -16.04
C TYR A 34 8.62 -8.78 -16.41
N ALA A 35 9.17 -8.76 -17.62
CA ALA A 35 10.13 -7.75 -18.06
C ALA A 35 9.65 -6.31 -17.80
N ASN A 36 8.43 -5.97 -18.21
CA ASN A 36 7.86 -4.64 -18.05
C ASN A 36 7.60 -4.30 -16.57
N LYS A 37 7.03 -5.25 -15.79
CA LYS A 37 6.78 -5.07 -14.35
C LYS A 37 8.09 -4.85 -13.60
N TYR A 38 9.12 -5.62 -13.93
CA TYR A 38 10.47 -5.49 -13.35
C TYR A 38 11.10 -4.14 -13.69
N ALA A 39 11.10 -3.75 -14.96
CA ALA A 39 11.67 -2.49 -15.41
C ALA A 39 10.97 -1.29 -14.76
N GLY A 40 9.64 -1.27 -14.74
CA GLY A 40 8.85 -0.22 -14.09
C GLY A 40 9.16 -0.12 -12.59
N SER A 41 9.12 -1.24 -11.86
CA SER A 41 9.44 -1.28 -10.43
C SER A 41 10.88 -0.86 -10.14
N SER A 42 11.85 -1.29 -10.97
CA SER A 42 13.26 -0.93 -10.86
C SER A 42 13.50 0.57 -11.06
N ASN A 43 12.81 1.19 -12.02
CA ASN A 43 12.91 2.63 -12.26
C ASN A 43 12.39 3.45 -11.06
N TYR A 44 11.25 3.08 -10.49
CA TYR A 44 10.73 3.72 -9.28
C TYR A 44 11.65 3.51 -8.07
N TRP A 45 12.22 2.33 -7.91
CA TRP A 45 13.18 2.02 -6.85
C TRP A 45 14.44 2.88 -6.96
N LYS A 46 15.04 2.95 -8.16
CA LYS A 46 16.20 3.80 -8.43
C LYS A 46 15.90 5.27 -8.22
N ASN A 47 14.71 5.73 -8.62
CA ASN A 47 14.27 7.11 -8.41
C ASN A 47 14.19 7.44 -6.92
N SER A 48 13.60 6.57 -6.09
CA SER A 48 13.53 6.80 -4.64
C SER A 48 14.92 6.89 -3.99
N ILE A 49 15.87 6.04 -4.42
CA ILE A 49 17.28 6.11 -3.97
C ILE A 49 17.92 7.42 -4.43
N GLY A 50 17.75 7.79 -5.72
CA GLY A 50 18.29 9.02 -6.29
C GLY A 50 17.77 10.28 -5.61
N MET A 51 16.48 10.29 -5.24
CA MET A 51 15.88 11.41 -4.50
C MET A 51 16.52 11.57 -3.11
N ASN A 52 16.68 10.46 -2.35
CA ASN A 52 17.33 10.53 -1.05
C ASN A 52 18.78 11.05 -1.17
N LYS A 53 19.53 10.55 -2.17
CA LYS A 53 20.87 11.02 -2.43
C LYS A 53 20.90 12.50 -2.79
N ALA A 54 20.00 12.97 -3.65
CA ALA A 54 19.93 14.38 -4.06
C ALA A 54 19.60 15.32 -2.89
N ILE A 55 18.77 14.91 -1.93
CA ILE A 55 18.47 15.69 -0.72
C ILE A 55 19.75 15.91 0.11
N ILE A 56 20.58 14.86 0.24
CA ILE A 56 21.83 14.92 1.00
C ILE A 56 22.88 15.73 0.23
N ASP A 57 23.14 15.38 -1.04
CA ASP A 57 24.20 15.97 -1.85
C ASP A 57 24.02 17.49 -2.07
N ASN A 58 22.77 17.97 -2.10
CA ASN A 58 22.47 19.40 -2.31
C ASN A 58 22.15 20.15 -1.01
N ASP A 59 22.38 19.53 0.15
CA ASP A 59 22.08 20.13 1.46
C ASP A 59 20.68 20.80 1.51
N VAL A 60 19.68 20.07 1.01
CA VAL A 60 18.30 20.59 0.92
C VAL A 60 17.76 20.97 2.31
N LEU A 61 18.08 20.18 3.34
CA LEU A 61 17.64 20.43 4.71
C LEU A 61 18.29 21.68 5.29
N GLY A 62 19.60 21.87 5.09
CA GLY A 62 20.32 23.09 5.55
C GLY A 62 19.82 24.36 4.84
N THR A 63 19.62 24.26 3.51
CA THR A 63 19.05 25.36 2.71
C THR A 63 17.64 25.74 3.20
N LYS A 64 16.80 24.75 3.50
CA LYS A 64 15.44 24.97 4.00
C LYS A 64 15.45 25.58 5.40
N ALA A 65 16.27 25.07 6.31
CA ALA A 65 16.43 25.62 7.66
C ALA A 65 16.89 27.08 7.64
N ALA A 66 17.84 27.43 6.77
CA ALA A 66 18.27 28.81 6.59
C ALA A 66 17.16 29.73 6.05
N GLN A 67 16.30 29.23 5.15
CA GLN A 67 15.15 29.97 4.66
C GLN A 67 14.09 30.18 5.76
N GLU A 68 13.82 29.17 6.57
CA GLU A 68 12.87 29.22 7.69
C GLU A 68 13.34 30.19 8.78
N ALA A 69 14.63 30.24 9.06
CA ALA A 69 15.20 31.23 9.99
C ALA A 69 15.00 32.68 9.50
N LYS A 70 15.24 32.94 8.21
CA LYS A 70 14.96 34.25 7.59
C LYS A 70 13.49 34.61 7.64
N PHE A 71 12.64 33.62 7.39
CA PHE A 71 11.18 33.82 7.46
C PHE A 71 10.70 34.14 8.88
N ALA A 72 11.23 33.45 9.88
CA ALA A 72 10.92 33.75 11.28
C ALA A 72 11.30 35.17 11.68
N GLU A 73 12.45 35.66 11.21
CA GLU A 73 12.87 37.06 11.42
C GLU A 73 11.93 38.07 10.74
N PHE A 74 11.54 37.79 9.49
CA PHE A 74 10.56 38.60 8.76
C PHE A 74 9.23 38.65 9.51
N ALA A 75 8.66 37.49 9.91
CA ALA A 75 7.42 37.40 10.65
C ALA A 75 7.42 38.22 11.94
N ARG A 76 8.54 38.19 12.68
CA ARG A 76 8.74 38.99 13.89
C ARG A 76 8.71 40.49 13.61
N LYS A 77 9.40 40.95 12.54
CA LYS A 77 9.41 42.37 12.13
C LYS A 77 8.03 42.89 11.71
N GLN A 78 7.21 42.03 11.14
CA GLN A 78 5.84 42.35 10.73
C GLN A 78 4.83 42.32 11.87
N ASN A 79 5.19 41.84 13.07
CA ASN A 79 4.25 41.53 14.16
C ASN A 79 3.09 40.63 13.73
N ASN A 80 3.34 39.72 12.76
CA ASN A 80 2.30 38.83 12.23
C ASN A 80 2.35 37.47 12.95
N THR A 81 1.41 37.24 13.85
CA THR A 81 1.32 36.01 14.66
C THR A 81 1.16 34.77 13.78
N ASP A 82 0.34 34.86 12.70
CA ASP A 82 0.12 33.72 11.81
C ASP A 82 1.43 33.26 11.15
N TYR A 83 2.25 34.22 10.70
CA TYR A 83 3.55 33.90 10.13
C TYR A 83 4.56 33.43 11.16
N ALA A 84 4.52 33.97 12.38
CA ALA A 84 5.44 33.57 13.45
C ALA A 84 5.26 32.10 13.87
N GLU A 85 4.02 31.59 13.80
CA GLU A 85 3.67 30.25 14.27
C GLU A 85 3.62 29.20 13.15
N VAL A 86 3.51 29.60 11.88
CA VAL A 86 3.18 28.70 10.77
C VAL A 86 4.21 27.59 10.58
N VAL A 87 5.51 27.88 10.66
CA VAL A 87 6.57 26.89 10.49
C VAL A 87 6.49 25.86 11.60
N LYS A 88 6.36 26.27 12.85
CA LYS A 88 6.21 25.36 13.99
C LYS A 88 4.96 24.49 13.84
N LYS A 89 3.80 25.04 13.44
CA LYS A 89 2.58 24.28 13.21
C LYS A 89 2.74 23.25 12.09
N ILE A 90 3.46 23.59 11.01
CA ILE A 90 3.80 22.65 9.94
C ILE A 90 4.67 21.52 10.50
N ASP A 91 5.72 21.82 11.25
CA ASP A 91 6.62 20.81 11.81
C ASP A 91 5.90 19.87 12.79
N ASP A 92 5.10 20.42 13.69
CA ASP A 92 4.30 19.63 14.64
C ASP A 92 3.33 18.70 13.91
N LEU A 93 2.66 19.17 12.84
CA LEU A 93 1.73 18.39 12.07
C LEU A 93 2.43 17.33 11.21
N VAL A 94 3.58 17.67 10.60
CA VAL A 94 4.43 16.72 9.86
C VAL A 94 4.93 15.61 10.78
N ALA A 95 5.40 15.96 11.98
CA ALA A 95 5.82 14.96 12.97
C ALA A 95 4.68 14.02 13.37
N LYS A 96 3.47 14.55 13.55
CA LYS A 96 2.27 13.76 13.87
C LYS A 96 1.83 12.84 12.73
N THR A 97 1.95 13.30 11.49
CA THR A 97 1.53 12.52 10.30
C THR A 97 2.59 11.54 9.80
N ALA A 98 3.88 11.74 10.13
CA ALA A 98 4.97 10.91 9.64
C ALA A 98 4.78 9.40 9.90
N PRO A 99 4.43 8.92 11.12
CA PRO A 99 4.20 7.50 11.36
C PRO A 99 3.00 6.94 10.58
N LEU A 100 1.95 7.73 10.39
CA LEU A 100 0.78 7.32 9.60
C LEU A 100 1.13 7.23 8.10
N ASN A 101 1.89 8.18 7.58
CA ASN A 101 2.38 8.15 6.20
C ASN A 101 3.34 6.97 5.96
N TYR A 102 4.18 6.64 6.94
CA TYR A 102 5.05 5.46 6.88
C TYR A 102 4.21 4.17 6.79
N GLN A 103 3.25 4.01 7.71
CA GLN A 103 2.34 2.86 7.72
C GLN A 103 1.51 2.76 6.43
N TYR A 104 0.96 3.88 5.95
CA TYR A 104 0.23 3.95 4.68
C TYR A 104 1.10 3.53 3.50
N THR A 105 2.35 4.01 3.45
CA THR A 105 3.28 3.66 2.38
C THR A 105 3.66 2.18 2.42
N CYS A 106 3.97 1.63 3.60
CA CYS A 106 4.22 0.21 3.77
C CYS A 106 3.04 -0.64 3.29
N LEU A 107 1.82 -0.28 3.69
CA LEU A 107 0.60 -0.98 3.28
C LEU A 107 0.42 -0.95 1.75
N ARG A 108 0.55 0.23 1.16
CA ARG A 108 0.38 0.43 -0.29
C ARG A 108 1.43 -0.32 -1.11
N GLU A 109 2.69 -0.20 -0.75
CA GLU A 109 3.80 -0.83 -1.47
C GLU A 109 3.74 -2.36 -1.38
N THR A 110 3.38 -2.91 -0.22
CA THR A 110 3.31 -4.36 0.00
C THR A 110 2.06 -4.97 -0.64
N PHE A 111 0.88 -4.52 -0.22
CA PHE A 111 -0.38 -5.25 -0.48
C PHE A 111 -1.19 -4.72 -1.66
N PHE A 112 -0.86 -3.54 -2.19
CA PHE A 112 -1.51 -3.00 -3.38
C PHE A 112 -0.54 -2.85 -4.56
N GLY A 113 0.75 -2.69 -4.30
CA GLY A 113 1.76 -2.50 -5.33
C GLY A 113 2.52 -3.75 -5.73
N ALA A 114 2.54 -4.79 -4.89
CA ALA A 114 3.40 -5.96 -5.09
C ALA A 114 2.64 -7.29 -5.16
N ILE A 115 1.63 -7.51 -4.31
CA ILE A 115 0.85 -8.76 -4.27
C ILE A 115 -0.44 -8.56 -5.06
N GLU A 116 -0.58 -9.32 -6.14
CA GLU A 116 -1.66 -9.14 -7.13
C GLU A 116 -2.88 -10.02 -6.84
N PHE A 117 -2.70 -11.13 -6.11
CA PHE A 117 -3.75 -12.12 -5.85
C PHE A 117 -4.84 -11.62 -4.91
N GLY A 118 -6.08 -12.01 -5.20
CA GLY A 118 -7.26 -11.78 -4.38
C GLY A 118 -8.17 -10.66 -4.90
N SER A 119 -9.43 -10.71 -4.49
CA SER A 119 -10.46 -9.76 -4.88
C SER A 119 -11.51 -9.60 -3.76
N THR A 120 -12.05 -8.40 -3.61
CA THR A 120 -13.17 -8.11 -2.69
C THR A 120 -14.54 -8.39 -3.33
N LEU A 121 -14.60 -8.74 -4.61
CA LEU A 121 -15.87 -8.89 -5.33
C LEU A 121 -16.78 -10.00 -4.76
N LEU A 122 -16.18 -11.01 -4.11
CA LEU A 122 -16.92 -12.05 -3.38
C LEU A 122 -17.86 -11.50 -2.29
N SER A 123 -17.54 -10.34 -1.70
CA SER A 123 -18.39 -9.69 -0.68
C SER A 123 -19.78 -9.37 -1.22
N LYS A 124 -19.86 -8.83 -2.43
CA LYS A 124 -21.14 -8.50 -3.09
C LYS A 124 -21.96 -9.75 -3.45
N THR A 125 -21.27 -10.84 -3.77
CA THR A 125 -21.92 -12.13 -4.00
C THR A 125 -22.48 -12.71 -2.69
N ARG A 126 -21.73 -12.54 -1.60
CA ARG A 126 -22.18 -12.91 -0.25
C ARG A 126 -23.48 -12.18 0.14
N GLU A 127 -23.53 -10.87 -0.07
CA GLU A 127 -24.72 -10.05 0.21
C GLU A 127 -25.94 -10.60 -0.55
N ALA A 128 -25.81 -10.82 -1.86
CA ALA A 128 -26.88 -11.36 -2.68
C ALA A 128 -27.35 -12.75 -2.23
N LEU A 129 -26.43 -13.61 -1.75
CA LEU A 129 -26.75 -14.92 -1.19
C LEU A 129 -27.50 -14.82 0.14
N VAL A 130 -27.10 -13.90 1.02
CA VAL A 130 -27.78 -13.64 2.31
C VAL A 130 -29.20 -13.13 2.07
N GLU A 131 -29.38 -12.23 1.10
CA GLU A 131 -30.68 -11.69 0.70
C GLU A 131 -31.55 -12.69 -0.07
N LYS A 132 -31.01 -13.87 -0.42
CA LYS A 132 -31.67 -14.91 -1.24
C LYS A 132 -32.19 -14.36 -2.57
N ASN A 133 -31.44 -13.43 -3.16
CA ASN A 133 -31.75 -12.80 -4.44
C ASN A 133 -31.10 -13.57 -5.60
N ASP A 134 -31.74 -14.61 -6.09
CA ASP A 134 -31.21 -15.50 -7.13
C ASP A 134 -30.85 -14.77 -8.42
N SER A 135 -31.61 -13.73 -8.80
CA SER A 135 -31.31 -12.92 -9.99
C SER A 135 -30.02 -12.13 -9.81
N LEU A 136 -29.83 -11.52 -8.65
CA LEU A 136 -28.61 -10.79 -8.32
C LEU A 136 -27.40 -11.73 -8.20
N VAL A 137 -27.58 -12.90 -7.61
CA VAL A 137 -26.53 -13.95 -7.54
C VAL A 137 -26.04 -14.30 -8.94
N LYS A 138 -26.94 -14.52 -9.91
CA LYS A 138 -26.54 -14.81 -11.30
C LYS A 138 -25.69 -13.67 -11.90
N VAL A 139 -26.10 -12.42 -11.73
CA VAL A 139 -25.33 -11.26 -12.20
C VAL A 139 -23.96 -11.21 -11.56
N ARG A 140 -23.87 -11.48 -10.25
CA ARG A 140 -22.58 -11.50 -9.53
C ARG A 140 -21.67 -12.63 -10.00
N ILE A 141 -22.21 -13.80 -10.31
CA ILE A 141 -21.43 -14.93 -10.85
C ILE A 141 -20.81 -14.57 -12.21
N GLU A 142 -21.53 -13.88 -13.10
CA GLU A 142 -20.94 -13.43 -14.37
C GLU A 142 -19.78 -12.43 -14.12
N ALA A 143 -19.97 -11.46 -13.25
CA ALA A 143 -18.90 -10.53 -12.86
C ALA A 143 -17.69 -11.25 -12.21
N LEU A 144 -17.92 -12.33 -11.45
CA LEU A 144 -16.82 -13.14 -10.89
C LEU A 144 -16.03 -13.88 -11.99
N LYS A 145 -16.69 -14.32 -13.07
CA LYS A 145 -15.99 -14.95 -14.20
C LYS A 145 -15.05 -13.97 -14.89
N GLU A 146 -15.53 -12.76 -15.16
CA GLU A 146 -14.69 -11.68 -15.72
C GLU A 146 -13.49 -11.39 -14.81
N THR A 147 -13.74 -11.26 -13.50
CA THR A 147 -12.68 -11.03 -12.50
C THR A 147 -11.68 -12.18 -12.43
N TYR A 148 -12.13 -13.45 -12.56
CA TYR A 148 -11.22 -14.59 -12.61
C TYR A 148 -10.26 -14.48 -13.80
N ASP A 149 -10.78 -14.16 -14.98
CA ASP A 149 -9.99 -14.03 -16.20
C ASP A 149 -9.07 -12.80 -16.14
N GLU A 150 -9.47 -11.71 -15.49
CA GLU A 150 -8.62 -10.54 -15.22
C GLU A 150 -7.46 -10.88 -14.29
N ILE A 151 -7.70 -11.60 -13.19
CA ILE A 151 -6.65 -12.01 -12.25
C ILE A 151 -5.67 -12.96 -12.92
N HIS A 152 -6.17 -13.95 -13.68
CA HIS A 152 -5.36 -14.97 -14.35
C HIS A 152 -5.00 -14.60 -15.80
N ASN A 153 -4.75 -13.31 -16.06
CA ASN A 153 -4.36 -12.83 -17.38
C ASN A 153 -2.92 -13.26 -17.74
N LYS A 154 -2.53 -13.01 -19.00
CA LYS A 154 -1.21 -13.39 -19.53
C LYS A 154 -0.01 -12.79 -18.80
N ASP A 155 -0.20 -11.69 -18.09
CA ASP A 155 0.84 -10.94 -17.38
C ASP A 155 0.91 -11.32 -15.88
N TYR A 156 0.16 -12.34 -15.45
CA TYR A 156 0.12 -12.87 -14.10
C TYR A 156 0.67 -14.30 -14.05
N ASP A 157 1.51 -14.57 -13.08
CA ASP A 157 1.95 -15.92 -12.73
C ASP A 157 1.72 -16.16 -11.23
N HIS A 158 0.90 -17.16 -10.92
CA HIS A 158 0.44 -17.45 -9.57
C HIS A 158 1.57 -17.84 -8.62
N GLU A 159 2.56 -18.60 -9.12
CA GLU A 159 3.70 -19.03 -8.32
C GLU A 159 4.71 -17.89 -8.07
N VAL A 160 4.87 -17.00 -9.05
CA VAL A 160 5.70 -15.79 -8.87
C VAL A 160 5.08 -14.89 -7.81
N ASP A 161 3.76 -14.64 -7.88
CA ASP A 161 3.06 -13.80 -6.92
C ASP A 161 3.08 -14.41 -5.51
N ARG A 162 2.92 -15.75 -5.39
CA ARG A 162 3.10 -16.50 -4.13
C ARG A 162 4.48 -16.29 -3.52
N LYS A 163 5.56 -16.37 -4.33
CA LYS A 163 6.92 -16.11 -3.87
C LYS A 163 7.12 -14.67 -3.39
N VAL A 164 6.55 -13.71 -4.11
CA VAL A 164 6.54 -12.30 -3.69
C VAL A 164 5.82 -12.15 -2.34
N ALA A 165 4.65 -12.75 -2.18
CA ALA A 165 3.91 -12.72 -0.92
C ALA A 165 4.73 -13.32 0.25
N LYS A 166 5.39 -14.47 0.04
CA LYS A 166 6.26 -15.11 1.04
C LYS A 166 7.45 -14.24 1.47
N ALA A 167 7.97 -13.42 0.57
CA ALA A 167 9.04 -12.48 0.91
C ALA A 167 8.50 -11.23 1.65
N LEU A 168 7.33 -10.74 1.27
CA LEU A 168 6.85 -9.44 1.74
C LEU A 168 6.01 -9.51 3.02
N PHE A 169 5.29 -10.58 3.31
CA PHE A 169 4.53 -10.71 4.57
C PHE A 169 5.43 -10.62 5.81
N PRO A 170 6.53 -11.38 5.92
CA PRO A 170 7.44 -11.24 7.05
C PRO A 170 8.15 -9.89 7.09
N LEU A 171 8.54 -9.33 5.93
CA LEU A 171 9.15 -8.01 5.86
C LEU A 171 8.20 -6.92 6.37
N TYR A 172 6.93 -6.96 6.00
CA TYR A 172 5.93 -6.02 6.51
C TYR A 172 5.77 -6.14 8.04
N ALA A 173 5.77 -7.37 8.55
CA ALA A 173 5.70 -7.62 9.99
C ALA A 173 6.94 -7.12 10.75
N GLU A 174 8.12 -7.14 10.13
CA GLU A 174 9.33 -6.54 10.68
C GLU A 174 9.24 -5.01 10.74
N MET A 175 8.64 -4.39 9.72
CA MET A 175 8.56 -2.93 9.58
C MET A 175 7.44 -2.29 10.39
N ILE A 176 6.34 -2.99 10.66
CA ILE A 176 5.13 -2.44 11.29
C ILE A 176 4.81 -3.16 12.60
N PRO A 177 4.63 -2.41 13.72
CA PRO A 177 4.21 -2.97 15.01
C PRO A 177 2.93 -3.81 14.90
N ALA A 178 2.83 -4.86 15.72
CA ALA A 178 1.77 -5.87 15.62
C ALA A 178 0.35 -5.28 15.68
N GLU A 179 0.14 -4.29 16.54
CA GLU A 179 -1.15 -3.60 16.74
C GLU A 179 -1.57 -2.70 15.57
N GLN A 180 -0.63 -2.38 14.69
CA GLN A 180 -0.84 -1.51 13.52
C GLN A 180 -0.95 -2.30 12.21
N ARG A 181 -0.82 -3.64 12.25
CA ARG A 181 -0.90 -4.48 11.06
C ARG A 181 -2.35 -4.74 10.64
N PRO A 182 -2.60 -5.05 9.35
CA PRO A 182 -3.91 -5.53 8.91
C PRO A 182 -4.39 -6.73 9.74
N SER A 183 -5.69 -6.86 9.95
CA SER A 183 -6.26 -7.91 10.82
C SER A 183 -5.92 -9.34 10.40
N ILE A 184 -5.54 -9.55 9.12
CA ILE A 184 -5.07 -10.85 8.63
C ILE A 184 -3.85 -11.37 9.43
N TYR A 185 -3.00 -10.50 9.95
CA TYR A 185 -1.87 -10.91 10.79
C TYR A 185 -2.32 -11.54 12.12
N LYS A 186 -3.42 -11.07 12.70
CA LYS A 186 -4.02 -11.72 13.89
C LYS A 186 -4.52 -13.12 13.57
N LEU A 187 -5.14 -13.31 12.39
CA LEU A 187 -5.57 -14.61 11.93
C LEU A 187 -4.36 -15.54 11.74
N ILE A 188 -3.26 -15.06 11.15
CA ILE A 188 -2.03 -15.83 10.97
C ILE A 188 -1.47 -16.28 12.32
N GLU A 189 -1.41 -15.39 13.32
CA GLU A 189 -0.98 -15.77 14.67
C GLU A 189 -1.88 -16.84 15.30
N GLN A 190 -3.19 -16.65 15.22
CA GLN A 190 -4.15 -17.55 15.88
C GLN A 190 -4.25 -18.91 15.20
N LYS A 191 -4.33 -18.93 13.86
CA LYS A 191 -4.64 -20.14 13.10
C LYS A 191 -3.38 -20.85 12.59
N TYR A 192 -2.31 -20.09 12.27
CA TYR A 192 -1.08 -20.61 11.68
C TYR A 192 0.13 -20.47 12.61
N LYS A 193 -0.04 -19.99 13.86
CA LYS A 193 1.02 -19.82 14.87
C LYS A 193 2.18 -18.94 14.36
N GLY A 194 1.85 -17.90 13.60
CA GLY A 194 2.84 -16.99 13.02
C GLY A 194 3.56 -17.50 11.77
N ASP A 195 3.22 -18.69 11.26
CA ASP A 195 3.79 -19.24 10.04
C ASP A 195 3.19 -18.60 8.79
N TYR A 196 3.84 -17.54 8.32
CA TYR A 196 3.44 -16.79 7.12
C TYR A 196 3.43 -17.68 5.87
N ASN A 197 4.43 -18.57 5.72
CA ASN A 197 4.52 -19.42 4.53
C ASN A 197 3.35 -20.39 4.45
N LYS A 198 2.99 -20.99 5.58
CA LYS A 198 1.85 -21.91 5.64
C LYS A 198 0.52 -21.20 5.35
N PHE A 199 0.34 -20.01 5.89
CA PHE A 199 -0.83 -19.20 5.57
C PHE A 199 -0.91 -18.84 4.08
N ILE A 200 0.22 -18.39 3.49
CA ILE A 200 0.28 -18.02 2.08
C ILE A 200 0.02 -19.23 1.19
N ASP A 201 0.62 -20.39 1.49
CA ASP A 201 0.35 -21.61 0.74
C ASP A 201 -1.13 -21.98 0.80
N ASP A 202 -1.76 -21.96 1.99
CA ASP A 202 -3.19 -22.24 2.14
C ASP A 202 -4.05 -21.25 1.34
N MET A 203 -3.72 -19.95 1.39
CA MET A 203 -4.43 -18.91 0.64
C MET A 203 -4.32 -19.11 -0.88
N TYR A 204 -3.10 -19.38 -1.40
CA TYR A 204 -2.85 -19.54 -2.83
C TYR A 204 -3.32 -20.90 -3.39
N ASP A 205 -3.44 -21.93 -2.56
CA ASP A 205 -3.91 -23.26 -2.99
C ASP A 205 -5.43 -23.43 -2.88
N ASN A 206 -6.05 -22.86 -1.83
CA ASN A 206 -7.41 -23.23 -1.43
C ASN A 206 -8.45 -22.12 -1.60
N SER A 207 -8.06 -20.87 -1.90
CA SER A 207 -9.03 -19.80 -2.15
C SER A 207 -9.84 -20.04 -3.42
N ILE A 208 -11.00 -19.41 -3.50
CA ILE A 208 -11.93 -19.55 -4.63
C ILE A 208 -11.26 -19.18 -5.95
N PHE A 209 -10.45 -18.11 -5.97
CA PHE A 209 -9.73 -17.66 -7.16
C PHE A 209 -8.35 -18.32 -7.35
N ALA A 210 -7.94 -19.27 -6.49
CA ALA A 210 -6.62 -19.89 -6.57
C ALA A 210 -6.34 -20.60 -7.89
N ASN A 211 -7.34 -21.33 -8.39
CA ASN A 211 -7.26 -22.06 -9.66
C ASN A 211 -8.66 -22.29 -10.26
N ARG A 212 -8.67 -22.72 -11.52
CA ARG A 212 -9.90 -22.96 -12.28
C ARG A 212 -10.82 -23.96 -11.59
N ALA A 213 -10.28 -25.03 -11.03
CA ALA A 213 -11.09 -26.07 -10.38
C ALA A 213 -11.81 -25.54 -9.13
N ASN A 214 -11.13 -24.79 -8.28
CA ASN A 214 -11.74 -24.15 -7.11
C ASN A 214 -12.84 -23.16 -7.53
N PHE A 215 -12.53 -22.34 -8.52
CA PHE A 215 -13.48 -21.35 -9.03
C PHE A 215 -14.73 -21.99 -9.62
N GLU A 216 -14.58 -22.97 -10.50
CA GLU A 216 -15.71 -23.68 -11.11
C GLU A 216 -16.56 -24.44 -10.08
N LYS A 217 -15.93 -25.04 -9.07
CA LYS A 217 -16.63 -25.67 -7.95
C LYS A 217 -17.51 -24.66 -7.21
N PHE A 218 -16.97 -23.48 -6.95
CA PHE A 218 -17.68 -22.41 -6.24
C PHE A 218 -18.86 -21.89 -7.07
N ILE A 219 -18.67 -21.52 -8.35
CA ILE A 219 -19.75 -20.94 -9.17
C ILE A 219 -20.91 -21.92 -9.47
N LYS A 220 -20.65 -23.26 -9.45
CA LYS A 220 -21.69 -24.28 -9.57
C LYS A 220 -22.61 -24.33 -8.34
N LYS A 221 -22.10 -24.06 -7.16
CA LYS A 221 -22.85 -24.06 -5.90
C LYS A 221 -22.31 -23.01 -4.94
N PRO A 222 -22.58 -21.72 -5.20
CA PRO A 222 -22.10 -20.65 -4.33
C PRO A 222 -22.77 -20.72 -2.96
N THR A 223 -21.99 -20.54 -1.89
CA THR A 223 -22.50 -20.54 -0.52
C THR A 223 -21.81 -19.42 0.30
N VAL A 224 -22.57 -18.84 1.23
CA VAL A 224 -22.06 -17.86 2.19
C VAL A 224 -20.86 -18.44 2.95
N LYS A 225 -20.95 -19.69 3.42
CA LYS A 225 -19.88 -20.36 4.15
C LYS A 225 -18.58 -20.46 3.36
N ALA A 226 -18.64 -20.74 2.06
CA ALA A 226 -17.45 -20.83 1.22
C ALA A 226 -16.77 -19.45 1.10
N ILE A 227 -17.56 -18.39 0.97
CA ILE A 227 -17.06 -17.02 0.89
C ILE A 227 -16.46 -16.59 2.24
N ASP A 228 -17.14 -16.83 3.36
CA ASP A 228 -16.68 -16.45 4.70
C ASP A 228 -15.37 -17.14 5.10
N ASN A 229 -15.09 -18.33 4.55
CA ASN A 229 -13.86 -19.06 4.80
C ASN A 229 -12.75 -18.79 3.75
N ASP A 230 -13.02 -17.98 2.73
CA ASP A 230 -12.02 -17.67 1.69
C ASP A 230 -10.90 -16.78 2.22
N LEU A 231 -9.69 -17.31 2.27
CA LEU A 231 -8.53 -16.61 2.83
C LEU A 231 -8.10 -15.41 1.98
N ALA A 232 -8.25 -15.48 0.66
CA ALA A 232 -7.91 -14.37 -0.22
C ALA A 232 -8.88 -13.21 -0.05
N LEU A 233 -10.18 -13.49 0.17
CA LEU A 233 -11.15 -12.45 0.50
C LEU A 233 -10.85 -11.82 1.86
N GLN A 234 -10.59 -12.64 2.91
CA GLN A 234 -10.24 -12.12 4.24
C GLN A 234 -8.98 -11.26 4.20
N TYR A 235 -7.97 -11.67 3.44
CA TYR A 235 -6.77 -10.89 3.19
C TYR A 235 -7.11 -9.55 2.51
N CYS A 236 -7.90 -9.57 1.45
CA CYS A 236 -8.30 -8.36 0.74
C CYS A 236 -9.10 -7.40 1.61
N GLN A 237 -10.10 -7.88 2.35
CA GLN A 237 -10.88 -7.05 3.29
C GLN A 237 -9.95 -6.40 4.33
N SER A 238 -9.10 -7.20 4.96
CA SER A 238 -8.16 -6.75 5.98
C SER A 238 -7.25 -5.60 5.52
N LYS A 239 -6.72 -5.65 4.30
CA LYS A 239 -5.89 -4.56 3.77
C LYS A 239 -6.69 -3.31 3.40
N TYR A 240 -7.93 -3.47 2.92
CA TYR A 240 -8.81 -2.34 2.60
C TYR A 240 -9.33 -1.65 3.87
N ASP A 241 -9.71 -2.40 4.91
CA ASP A 241 -10.14 -1.83 6.19
C ASP A 241 -9.05 -0.94 6.79
N LEU A 242 -7.80 -1.42 6.80
CA LEU A 242 -6.68 -0.60 7.28
C LEU A 242 -6.41 0.60 6.38
N LEU A 243 -6.53 0.44 5.06
CA LEU A 243 -6.36 1.54 4.11
C LEU A 243 -7.39 2.66 4.37
N GLU A 244 -8.66 2.33 4.52
CA GLU A 244 -9.73 3.28 4.81
C GLU A 244 -9.51 3.98 6.15
N GLN A 245 -9.09 3.24 7.18
CA GLN A 245 -8.75 3.81 8.48
C GLN A 245 -7.63 4.84 8.37
N LEU A 246 -6.53 4.52 7.67
CA LEU A 246 -5.39 5.43 7.49
C LEU A 246 -5.75 6.66 6.67
N ILE A 247 -6.50 6.48 5.57
CA ILE A 247 -7.01 7.60 4.76
C ILE A 247 -7.90 8.52 5.61
N GLY A 248 -8.80 7.95 6.43
CA GLY A 248 -9.65 8.71 7.34
C GLY A 248 -8.86 9.54 8.34
N GLN A 249 -7.81 8.96 8.94
CA GLN A 249 -6.94 9.66 9.89
C GLN A 249 -6.11 10.77 9.25
N LEU A 250 -5.62 10.56 8.03
CA LEU A 250 -4.77 11.52 7.31
C LEU A 250 -5.57 12.68 6.70
N LYS A 251 -6.82 12.45 6.31
CA LYS A 251 -7.63 13.37 5.50
C LYS A 251 -7.71 14.80 6.07
N ASP A 252 -7.99 14.93 7.35
CA ASP A 252 -8.17 16.27 7.94
C ASP A 252 -6.83 16.92 8.26
N MET A 253 -5.83 16.12 8.65
CA MET A 253 -4.45 16.59 8.84
C MET A 253 -3.82 17.09 7.53
N ASP A 254 -4.07 16.41 6.41
CA ASP A 254 -3.59 16.84 5.09
C ASP A 254 -4.27 18.15 4.64
N LYS A 255 -5.54 18.37 4.95
CA LYS A 255 -6.22 19.66 4.70
C LYS A 255 -5.62 20.78 5.52
N GLU A 256 -5.39 20.55 6.82
CA GLU A 256 -4.76 21.51 7.71
C GLU A 256 -3.36 21.86 7.21
N LEU A 257 -2.55 20.86 6.85
CA LEU A 257 -1.22 21.05 6.31
C LEU A 257 -1.23 21.88 5.02
N ALA A 258 -2.21 21.65 4.14
CA ALA A 258 -2.36 22.45 2.91
C ALA A 258 -2.67 23.92 3.21
N LEU A 259 -3.48 24.23 4.22
CA LEU A 259 -3.77 25.59 4.67
C LEU A 259 -2.53 26.27 5.27
N LEU A 260 -1.79 25.55 6.11
CA LEU A 260 -0.53 26.06 6.69
C LEU A 260 0.50 26.33 5.60
N HIS A 261 0.67 25.43 4.65
CA HIS A 261 1.56 25.67 3.49
C HIS A 261 1.14 26.89 2.68
N LYS A 262 -0.17 27.09 2.46
CA LYS A 262 -0.67 28.30 1.76
C LYS A 262 -0.28 29.58 2.50
N THR A 263 -0.41 29.60 3.83
CA THR A 263 0.01 30.72 4.67
C THR A 263 1.52 30.96 4.58
N TYR A 264 2.32 29.89 4.68
CA TYR A 264 3.78 29.97 4.57
C TYR A 264 4.24 30.50 3.20
N ILE A 265 3.67 29.97 2.10
CA ILE A 265 4.00 30.41 0.72
C ILE A 265 3.63 31.87 0.51
N ARG A 266 2.47 32.32 1.01
CA ARG A 266 2.07 33.74 0.96
C ARG A 266 3.10 34.63 1.66
N GLY A 267 3.48 34.28 2.89
CA GLY A 267 4.47 35.04 3.64
C GLY A 267 5.85 35.04 2.99
N LEU A 268 6.27 33.94 2.37
CA LEU A 268 7.53 33.90 1.57
C LEU A 268 7.46 34.85 0.36
N GLY A 269 6.29 34.97 -0.28
CA GLY A 269 6.06 35.93 -1.36
C GLY A 269 6.23 37.37 -0.87
N GLU A 270 5.59 37.71 0.25
CA GLU A 270 5.69 39.04 0.87
C GLU A 270 7.13 39.37 1.34
N MET A 271 7.85 38.38 1.89
CA MET A 271 9.23 38.54 2.30
C MET A 271 10.18 38.90 1.14
N LYS A 272 9.86 38.48 -0.09
CA LYS A 272 10.67 38.73 -1.29
C LYS A 272 10.32 40.02 -2.04
N LEU A 273 9.21 40.67 -1.67
CA LEU A 273 8.84 41.96 -2.24
C LEU A 273 9.75 43.06 -1.69
N PRO A 274 10.20 44.01 -2.54
CA PRO A 274 11.10 45.11 -2.12
C PRO A 274 10.39 46.08 -1.16
#